data_3331ff06d3c66c5210418637e421a54b
#
_entry.id   3331ff06d3c66c5210418637e421a54b
#
_cell.length_a   1.000
_cell.length_b   1.000
_cell.length_c   1.000
_cell.angle_alpha   90.00
_cell.angle_beta   90.00
_cell.angle_gamma   90.00
#
_symmetry.space_group_name_H-M   'P 1'
#
loop_
_entity.id
_entity.type
_entity.pdbx_description
1 polymer ?
#
loop_
_entity_poly.entity_id
_entity_poly.type
_entity_poly.pdbx_seq_one_letter_code
_entity_poly.pdbx_strand_id
1 'polypeptide(L)'
;MKRQSVNYKLHAWRLKTMIILVIVCAAIGIISSSFENKNKVGSIERDAARDSVASVKAFMQVYKVLMSPRCMNCHPSGDVPLQGDDSHIHTMLPKRGKDGKGIYAMKCSNCHQPTNLEGLNKPPGNPNWHLPPAGMKMVFQDRTPNQLAKQIMDPAQNGRKNKEQLIEHADDGLVKAGWDPGEGRTLPPMSHEAYKKALGNRAKKENIN
;
A
#
# COMPACT_ATOMS: atom_id res chain seq x y z
N MET A 1 30.81 36.00 75.95
CA MET A 1 29.62 35.28 75.34
C MET A 1 29.12 35.83 73.99
N LYS A 2 29.77 36.75 73.28
CA LYS A 2 29.29 37.34 72.01
C LYS A 2 29.79 36.56 70.69
N ARG A 3 30.87 35.78 70.77
CA ARG A 3 31.44 35.13 69.60
C ARG A 3 30.70 33.84 69.09
N GLN A 4 30.00 33.12 69.96
CA GLN A 4 29.27 31.90 69.57
C GLN A 4 27.94 32.23 68.81
N SER A 5 27.30 33.34 69.07
CA SER A 5 26.00 33.68 68.40
C SER A 5 26.15 34.12 66.98
N VAL A 6 27.32 34.52 66.51
CA VAL A 6 27.55 34.94 65.10
C VAL A 6 27.74 33.77 64.21
N ASN A 7 28.45 32.72 64.67
CA ASN A 7 28.76 31.54 63.86
C ASN A 7 27.52 30.70 63.50
N TYR A 8 26.55 30.49 64.38
CA TYR A 8 25.35 29.76 64.09
C TYR A 8 24.44 30.47 63.11
N LYS A 9 24.36 31.80 63.11
CA LYS A 9 23.61 32.63 62.16
C LYS A 9 24.21 32.51 60.74
N LEU A 10 25.54 32.48 60.66
CA LEU A 10 26.25 32.26 59.36
C LEU A 10 26.03 30.87 58.79
N HIS A 11 26.06 29.82 59.63
CA HIS A 11 25.80 28.47 59.24
C HIS A 11 24.33 28.28 58.81
N ALA A 12 23.37 28.83 59.53
CA ALA A 12 21.95 28.79 59.18
C ALA A 12 21.65 29.54 57.87
N TRP A 13 22.32 30.63 57.57
CA TRP A 13 22.20 31.37 56.33
C TRP A 13 22.78 30.61 55.15
N ARG A 14 23.96 29.99 55.30
CA ARG A 14 24.58 29.13 54.27
C ARG A 14 23.73 27.89 53.97
N LEU A 15 23.12 27.28 54.99
CA LEU A 15 22.25 26.14 54.82
C LEU A 15 20.98 26.50 54.02
N LYS A 16 20.37 27.64 54.33
CA LYS A 16 19.19 28.14 53.59
C LYS A 16 19.51 28.47 52.14
N THR A 17 20.65 29.09 51.85
CA THR A 17 21.09 29.38 50.47
C THR A 17 21.37 28.11 49.69
N MET A 18 21.99 27.10 50.29
CA MET A 18 22.22 25.78 49.66
C MET A 18 20.90 25.09 49.33
N ILE A 19 19.93 25.08 50.24
CA ILE A 19 18.62 24.47 50.00
C ILE A 19 17.88 25.14 48.84
N ILE A 20 17.89 26.49 48.80
CA ILE A 20 17.27 27.26 47.72
C ILE A 20 17.95 26.90 46.36
N LEU A 21 19.28 26.79 46.32
CA LEU A 21 20.00 26.47 45.10
C LEU A 21 19.65 25.08 44.59
N VAL A 22 19.52 24.10 45.48
CA VAL A 22 19.14 22.73 45.12
C VAL A 22 17.69 22.68 44.55
N ILE A 23 16.76 23.43 45.16
CA ILE A 23 15.37 23.49 44.69
C ILE A 23 15.30 24.14 43.30
N VAL A 24 16.05 25.23 43.06
CA VAL A 24 16.10 25.91 41.77
C VAL A 24 16.69 24.98 40.67
N CYS A 25 17.79 24.28 40.97
CA CYS A 25 18.39 23.32 40.03
C CYS A 25 17.42 22.19 39.72
N ALA A 26 16.71 21.65 40.72
CA ALA A 26 15.71 20.60 40.51
C ALA A 26 14.53 21.09 39.64
N ALA A 27 14.04 22.33 39.87
CA ALA A 27 12.97 22.91 39.05
C ALA A 27 13.39 23.14 37.60
N ILE A 28 14.63 23.60 37.35
CA ILE A 28 15.18 23.76 36.00
C ILE A 28 15.29 22.40 35.31
N GLY A 29 15.75 21.36 36.02
CA GLY A 29 15.85 20.00 35.46
C GLY A 29 14.48 19.42 35.02
N ILE A 30 13.44 19.66 35.82
CA ILE A 30 12.06 19.23 35.49
C ILE A 30 11.51 19.97 34.27
N ILE A 31 11.74 21.27 34.15
CA ILE A 31 11.28 22.09 33.02
C ILE A 31 12.00 21.64 31.73
N SER A 32 13.30 21.38 31.78
CA SER A 32 14.09 20.96 30.63
C SER A 32 13.62 19.59 30.09
N SER A 33 13.40 18.63 30.98
CA SER A 33 12.92 17.29 30.58
C SER A 33 11.51 17.29 29.99
N SER A 34 10.64 18.16 30.47
CA SER A 34 9.29 18.34 29.94
C SER A 34 9.28 18.96 28.54
N PHE A 35 10.21 19.87 28.27
CA PHE A 35 10.33 20.53 26.96
C PHE A 35 10.90 19.56 25.91
N GLU A 36 11.87 18.75 26.27
CA GLU A 36 12.48 17.76 25.39
C GLU A 36 11.48 16.67 25.00
N ASN A 37 10.63 16.23 25.93
CA ASN A 37 9.59 15.24 25.67
C ASN A 37 8.50 15.77 24.72
N LYS A 38 8.05 17.01 24.88
CA LYS A 38 7.07 17.65 23.96
C LYS A 38 7.62 17.77 22.54
N ASN A 39 8.89 18.10 22.37
CA ASN A 39 9.53 18.21 21.07
C ASN A 39 9.63 16.84 20.37
N LYS A 40 9.96 15.79 21.11
CA LYS A 40 10.02 14.40 20.60
C LYS A 40 8.64 13.89 20.16
N VAL A 41 7.59 14.13 20.95
CA VAL A 41 6.22 13.76 20.59
C VAL A 41 5.78 14.51 19.33
N GLY A 42 5.99 15.80 19.26
CA GLY A 42 5.62 16.60 18.07
C GLY A 42 6.41 16.23 16.81
N SER A 43 7.64 15.72 16.92
CA SER A 43 8.37 15.17 15.76
C SER A 43 7.79 13.85 15.27
N ILE A 44 7.45 12.93 16.19
CA ILE A 44 6.83 11.63 15.86
C ILE A 44 5.49 11.83 15.16
N GLU A 45 4.66 12.75 15.64
CA GLU A 45 3.37 13.06 15.01
C GLU A 45 3.53 13.62 13.59
N ARG A 46 4.49 14.54 13.39
CA ARG A 46 4.78 15.09 12.05
C ARG A 46 5.33 14.03 11.09
N ASP A 47 6.16 13.15 11.56
CA ASP A 47 6.70 12.05 10.75
C ASP A 47 5.60 11.04 10.39
N ALA A 48 4.74 10.70 11.34
CA ALA A 48 3.57 9.85 11.08
C ALA A 48 2.60 10.47 10.07
N ALA A 49 2.35 11.78 10.15
CA ALA A 49 1.50 12.49 9.20
C ALA A 49 2.12 12.52 7.78
N ARG A 50 3.41 12.84 7.66
CA ARG A 50 4.14 12.82 6.37
C ARG A 50 4.10 11.45 5.72
N ASP A 51 4.35 10.43 6.49
CA ASP A 51 4.31 9.07 6.04
C ASP A 51 2.90 8.66 5.58
N SER A 52 1.85 9.06 6.31
CA SER A 52 0.48 8.79 5.92
C SER A 52 0.17 9.41 4.54
N VAL A 53 0.55 10.65 4.32
CA VAL A 53 0.40 11.33 3.01
C VAL A 53 1.20 10.63 1.92
N ALA A 54 2.45 10.24 2.20
CA ALA A 54 3.29 9.50 1.25
C ALA A 54 2.68 8.14 0.87
N SER A 55 2.12 7.42 1.84
CA SER A 55 1.43 6.14 1.62
C SER A 55 0.19 6.31 0.75
N VAL A 56 -0.64 7.32 1.01
CA VAL A 56 -1.80 7.63 0.17
C VAL A 56 -1.38 7.97 -1.25
N LYS A 57 -0.35 8.82 -1.42
CA LYS A 57 0.18 9.20 -2.73
C LYS A 57 0.70 7.97 -3.51
N ALA A 58 1.43 7.08 -2.85
CA ALA A 58 1.91 5.84 -3.45
C ALA A 58 0.74 4.94 -3.89
N PHE A 59 -0.27 4.78 -3.03
CA PHE A 59 -1.45 3.99 -3.39
C PHE A 59 -2.22 4.58 -4.57
N MET A 60 -2.34 5.90 -4.67
CA MET A 60 -3.00 6.53 -5.81
C MET A 60 -2.30 6.24 -7.14
N GLN A 61 -0.98 6.01 -7.14
CA GLN A 61 -0.26 5.54 -8.33
C GLN A 61 -0.61 4.08 -8.64
N VAL A 62 -0.62 3.21 -7.62
CA VAL A 62 -1.08 1.82 -7.76
C VAL A 62 -2.52 1.77 -8.30
N TYR A 63 -3.42 2.56 -7.73
CA TYR A 63 -4.82 2.64 -8.14
C TYR A 63 -4.99 2.96 -9.63
N LYS A 64 -4.21 3.90 -10.17
CA LYS A 64 -4.23 4.22 -11.61
C LYS A 64 -3.89 3.01 -12.48
N VAL A 65 -2.95 2.16 -12.06
CA VAL A 65 -2.61 0.92 -12.76
C VAL A 65 -3.74 -0.08 -12.67
N LEU A 66 -4.29 -0.30 -11.49
CA LEU A 66 -5.36 -1.27 -11.27
C LEU A 66 -6.65 -0.90 -12.03
N MET A 67 -6.89 0.39 -12.23
CA MET A 67 -8.01 0.91 -13.03
C MET A 67 -7.70 0.99 -14.54
N SER A 68 -6.47 0.68 -14.97
CA SER A 68 -6.17 0.59 -16.39
C SER A 68 -6.86 -0.63 -17.01
N PRO A 69 -7.18 -0.60 -18.32
CA PRO A 69 -7.81 -1.75 -19.00
C PRO A 69 -7.02 -3.05 -18.85
N ARG A 70 -5.69 -2.95 -18.71
CA ARG A 70 -4.81 -4.14 -18.59
C ARG A 70 -5.03 -4.93 -17.30
N CYS A 71 -5.46 -4.26 -16.24
CA CYS A 71 -5.79 -4.90 -14.96
C CYS A 71 -7.30 -5.09 -14.80
N MET A 72 -8.07 -4.02 -15.05
CA MET A 72 -9.51 -4.02 -14.80
C MET A 72 -10.27 -5.02 -15.65
N ASN A 73 -9.84 -5.27 -16.91
CA ASN A 73 -10.52 -6.21 -17.79
C ASN A 73 -10.54 -7.67 -17.26
N CYS A 74 -9.52 -8.05 -16.49
CA CYS A 74 -9.47 -9.37 -15.83
C CYS A 74 -10.14 -9.36 -14.44
N HIS A 75 -10.45 -8.18 -13.90
CA HIS A 75 -11.04 -7.99 -12.56
C HIS A 75 -12.43 -7.34 -12.60
N PRO A 76 -13.38 -7.86 -13.45
CA PRO A 76 -14.72 -7.32 -13.57
C PRO A 76 -15.58 -7.63 -12.35
N SER A 77 -16.66 -6.88 -12.17
CA SER A 77 -17.68 -7.14 -11.15
C SER A 77 -18.50 -8.40 -11.46
N GLY A 78 -18.71 -8.68 -12.76
CA GLY A 78 -19.44 -9.84 -13.26
C GLY A 78 -18.59 -11.10 -13.47
N ASP A 79 -19.16 -12.07 -14.15
CA ASP A 79 -18.51 -13.33 -14.54
C ASP A 79 -17.97 -13.32 -15.97
N VAL A 80 -18.32 -12.32 -16.76
CA VAL A 80 -17.76 -12.07 -18.09
C VAL A 80 -16.63 -11.07 -17.94
N PRO A 81 -15.42 -11.33 -18.51
CA PRO A 81 -14.34 -10.35 -18.51
C PRO A 81 -14.70 -9.11 -19.33
N LEU A 82 -13.95 -8.04 -19.11
CA LEU A 82 -14.00 -6.87 -19.99
C LEU A 82 -12.94 -7.02 -21.09
N GLN A 83 -13.05 -6.19 -22.14
CA GLN A 83 -12.21 -6.25 -23.33
C GLN A 83 -11.97 -4.82 -23.85
N GLY A 84 -10.86 -4.66 -24.61
CA GLY A 84 -10.52 -3.40 -25.24
C GLY A 84 -9.90 -2.37 -24.27
N ASP A 85 -9.54 -1.22 -24.82
CA ASP A 85 -9.01 -0.10 -24.06
C ASP A 85 -10.11 0.75 -23.41
N ASP A 86 -11.33 0.59 -23.85
CA ASP A 86 -12.55 1.16 -23.30
C ASP A 86 -13.23 0.27 -22.24
N SER A 87 -12.66 -0.91 -22.00
CA SER A 87 -13.15 -1.88 -21.00
C SER A 87 -14.62 -2.26 -21.18
N HIS A 88 -15.09 -2.42 -22.42
CA HIS A 88 -16.44 -2.96 -22.68
C HIS A 88 -16.53 -4.45 -22.34
N ILE A 89 -17.74 -4.96 -22.19
CA ILE A 89 -17.98 -6.40 -21.97
C ILE A 89 -17.41 -7.21 -23.12
N HIS A 90 -16.69 -8.28 -22.82
CA HIS A 90 -16.08 -9.16 -23.83
C HIS A 90 -17.12 -9.66 -24.82
N THR A 91 -16.95 -9.36 -26.12
CA THR A 91 -17.94 -9.60 -27.17
C THR A 91 -18.38 -11.04 -27.31
N MET A 92 -17.48 -12.01 -27.07
CA MET A 92 -17.80 -13.44 -27.11
C MET A 92 -18.52 -13.93 -25.85
N LEU A 93 -18.70 -13.08 -24.83
CA LEU A 93 -19.36 -13.39 -23.56
C LEU A 93 -18.86 -14.67 -22.86
N PRO A 94 -17.53 -14.97 -22.84
CA PRO A 94 -17.02 -16.13 -22.13
C PRO A 94 -17.26 -15.95 -20.64
N LYS A 95 -17.71 -17.00 -19.96
CA LYS A 95 -17.92 -16.96 -18.52
C LYS A 95 -16.68 -17.45 -17.78
N ARG A 96 -16.39 -16.82 -16.63
CA ARG A 96 -15.25 -17.11 -15.75
C ARG A 96 -15.02 -18.60 -15.48
N GLY A 97 -16.07 -19.34 -15.21
CA GLY A 97 -15.95 -20.70 -14.70
C GLY A 97 -15.45 -20.75 -13.24
N LYS A 98 -15.40 -21.93 -12.66
CA LYS A 98 -15.01 -22.12 -11.26
C LYS A 98 -13.54 -21.72 -11.00
N ASP A 99 -12.67 -22.06 -11.93
CA ASP A 99 -11.21 -21.89 -11.89
C ASP A 99 -10.70 -20.63 -12.60
N GLY A 100 -11.59 -19.81 -13.17
CA GLY A 100 -11.23 -18.64 -13.95
C GLY A 100 -10.85 -18.91 -15.41
N LYS A 101 -10.80 -20.16 -15.86
CA LYS A 101 -10.30 -20.57 -17.17
C LYS A 101 -11.40 -20.76 -18.24
N GLY A 102 -12.59 -20.24 -17.97
CA GLY A 102 -13.75 -20.40 -18.84
C GLY A 102 -14.55 -21.69 -18.59
N ILE A 103 -15.69 -21.81 -19.25
CA ILE A 103 -16.59 -22.97 -19.11
C ILE A 103 -16.75 -23.72 -20.44
N TYR A 104 -16.84 -25.03 -20.38
CA TYR A 104 -17.16 -25.91 -21.52
C TYR A 104 -16.40 -25.55 -22.80
N ALA A 105 -17.15 -25.37 -23.92
CA ALA A 105 -16.60 -25.00 -25.22
C ALA A 105 -15.97 -23.59 -25.27
N MET A 106 -16.23 -22.74 -24.28
CA MET A 106 -15.74 -21.36 -24.16
C MET A 106 -14.55 -21.27 -23.18
N LYS A 107 -13.56 -22.14 -23.30
CA LYS A 107 -12.30 -22.02 -22.57
C LYS A 107 -11.50 -20.84 -23.08
N CYS A 108 -10.89 -20.10 -22.16
CA CYS A 108 -10.06 -18.93 -22.51
C CYS A 108 -8.94 -19.32 -23.49
N SER A 109 -8.32 -20.48 -23.29
CA SER A 109 -7.25 -21.02 -24.14
C SER A 109 -7.67 -21.36 -25.56
N ASN A 110 -8.97 -21.38 -25.91
CA ASN A 110 -9.39 -21.56 -27.29
C ASN A 110 -8.99 -20.38 -28.19
N CYS A 111 -8.86 -19.17 -27.61
CA CYS A 111 -8.51 -17.95 -28.33
C CYS A 111 -7.20 -17.32 -27.81
N HIS A 112 -6.93 -17.40 -26.50
CA HIS A 112 -5.72 -16.88 -25.89
C HIS A 112 -4.59 -17.92 -25.93
N GLN A 113 -3.66 -17.71 -26.86
CA GLN A 113 -2.52 -18.61 -27.06
C GLN A 113 -1.46 -18.41 -25.96
N PRO A 114 -0.47 -19.30 -25.83
CA PRO A 114 0.61 -19.12 -24.83
C PRO A 114 1.44 -17.84 -25.01
N THR A 115 1.50 -17.30 -26.22
CA THR A 115 2.22 -16.07 -26.58
C THR A 115 1.34 -15.12 -27.38
N ASN A 116 1.66 -13.84 -27.39
CA ASN A 116 1.01 -12.88 -28.28
C ASN A 116 1.21 -13.28 -29.74
N LEU A 117 0.14 -13.15 -30.52
CA LEU A 117 0.19 -13.31 -31.97
C LEU A 117 0.51 -11.96 -32.62
N GLU A 118 1.19 -11.99 -33.76
CA GLU A 118 1.46 -10.79 -34.58
C GLU A 118 0.16 -10.21 -35.14
N GLY A 119 0.08 -8.89 -35.20
CA GLY A 119 -1.00 -8.11 -35.77
C GLY A 119 -1.88 -7.41 -34.74
N LEU A 120 -2.49 -6.32 -35.20
CA LEU A 120 -3.30 -5.42 -34.39
C LEU A 120 -4.48 -6.15 -33.73
N ASN A 121 -4.67 -5.91 -32.46
CA ASN A 121 -5.84 -6.33 -31.66
C ASN A 121 -6.08 -7.86 -31.64
N LYS A 122 -5.08 -8.67 -31.95
CA LYS A 122 -5.18 -10.13 -31.77
C LYS A 122 -5.40 -10.45 -30.28
N PRO A 123 -6.07 -11.57 -29.94
CA PRO A 123 -6.19 -11.98 -28.53
C PRO A 123 -4.81 -12.03 -27.88
N PRO A 124 -4.61 -11.34 -26.74
CA PRO A 124 -3.33 -11.39 -26.06
C PRO A 124 -3.03 -12.78 -25.52
N GLY A 125 -1.75 -13.14 -25.51
CA GLY A 125 -1.28 -14.47 -25.13
C GLY A 125 -0.72 -14.51 -23.71
N ASN A 126 -0.89 -15.64 -23.05
CA ASN A 126 -0.18 -16.03 -21.84
C ASN A 126 -0.42 -17.52 -21.57
N PRO A 127 0.58 -18.32 -21.20
CA PRO A 127 0.40 -19.75 -20.95
C PRO A 127 -0.56 -20.05 -19.79
N ASN A 128 -0.75 -19.09 -18.87
CA ASN A 128 -1.65 -19.20 -17.72
C ASN A 128 -2.86 -18.26 -17.83
N TRP A 129 -3.36 -18.01 -19.03
CA TRP A 129 -4.49 -17.09 -19.21
C TRP A 129 -5.72 -17.50 -18.40
N HIS A 130 -6.10 -16.70 -17.41
CA HIS A 130 -7.27 -16.95 -16.58
C HIS A 130 -7.74 -15.65 -15.89
N LEU A 131 -8.99 -15.63 -15.47
CA LEU A 131 -9.53 -14.66 -14.51
C LEU A 131 -9.26 -15.15 -13.08
N PRO A 132 -9.27 -14.30 -12.06
CA PRO A 132 -9.37 -14.78 -10.68
C PRO A 132 -10.54 -15.73 -10.53
N PRO A 133 -10.43 -16.83 -9.74
CA PRO A 133 -11.47 -17.85 -9.66
C PRO A 133 -12.78 -17.30 -9.07
N ALA A 134 -13.90 -17.97 -9.34
CA ALA A 134 -15.23 -17.50 -8.94
C ALA A 134 -15.38 -17.23 -7.44
N GLY A 135 -14.69 -18.02 -6.60
CA GLY A 135 -14.69 -17.84 -5.14
C GLY A 135 -13.81 -16.69 -4.64
N MET A 136 -13.00 -16.06 -5.52
CA MET A 136 -12.06 -14.98 -5.15
C MET A 136 -11.87 -14.02 -6.34
N LYS A 137 -12.92 -13.29 -6.69
CA LYS A 137 -12.96 -12.49 -7.92
C LYS A 137 -12.00 -11.30 -7.93
N MET A 138 -11.61 -10.74 -6.78
CA MET A 138 -10.77 -9.54 -6.70
C MET A 138 -11.25 -8.43 -7.65
N VAL A 139 -12.46 -7.92 -7.42
CA VAL A 139 -13.11 -6.93 -8.30
C VAL A 139 -12.41 -5.59 -8.23
N PHE A 140 -12.01 -5.04 -9.40
CA PHE A 140 -11.49 -3.67 -9.50
C PHE A 140 -12.52 -2.72 -10.11
N GLN A 141 -13.32 -3.22 -11.03
CA GLN A 141 -14.36 -2.45 -11.72
C GLN A 141 -15.24 -1.69 -10.72
N ASP A 142 -15.41 -0.38 -10.96
CA ASP A 142 -16.24 0.53 -10.17
C ASP A 142 -15.84 0.68 -8.68
N ARG A 143 -14.62 0.27 -8.30
CA ARG A 143 -14.11 0.45 -6.94
C ARG A 143 -13.46 1.81 -6.77
N THR A 144 -13.84 2.50 -5.70
CA THR A 144 -13.14 3.72 -5.26
C THR A 144 -11.73 3.37 -4.73
N PRO A 145 -10.80 4.34 -4.68
CA PRO A 145 -9.46 4.08 -4.12
C PRO A 145 -9.49 3.48 -2.71
N ASN A 146 -10.39 3.95 -1.85
CA ASN A 146 -10.50 3.45 -0.49
C ASN A 146 -11.03 2.00 -0.44
N GLN A 147 -12.05 1.69 -1.25
CA GLN A 147 -12.59 0.33 -1.33
C GLN A 147 -11.53 -0.65 -1.84
N LEU A 148 -10.80 -0.27 -2.89
CA LEU A 148 -9.78 -1.14 -3.47
C LEU A 148 -8.59 -1.30 -2.53
N ALA A 149 -8.20 -0.22 -1.82
CA ALA A 149 -7.18 -0.29 -0.80
C ALA A 149 -7.53 -1.28 0.32
N LYS A 150 -8.75 -1.22 0.83
CA LYS A 150 -9.23 -2.15 1.86
C LYS A 150 -9.27 -3.59 1.34
N GLN A 151 -9.81 -3.80 0.14
CA GLN A 151 -9.90 -5.13 -0.47
C GLN A 151 -8.54 -5.78 -0.66
N ILE A 152 -7.53 -5.04 -1.13
CA ILE A 152 -6.17 -5.55 -1.33
C ILE A 152 -5.51 -5.93 0.00
N MET A 153 -5.79 -5.19 1.07
CA MET A 153 -5.20 -5.42 2.40
C MET A 153 -5.96 -6.46 3.22
N ASP A 154 -7.13 -6.88 2.80
CA ASP A 154 -7.93 -7.88 3.50
C ASP A 154 -7.62 -9.30 2.98
N PRO A 155 -6.98 -10.17 3.79
CA PRO A 155 -6.67 -11.54 3.39
C PRO A 155 -7.91 -12.35 2.97
N ALA A 156 -9.08 -12.04 3.50
CA ALA A 156 -10.32 -12.70 3.10
C ALA A 156 -10.76 -12.33 1.67
N GLN A 157 -10.28 -11.22 1.13
CA GLN A 157 -10.67 -10.69 -0.18
C GLN A 157 -9.53 -10.70 -1.22
N ASN A 158 -8.27 -10.90 -0.80
CA ASN A 158 -7.09 -10.83 -1.68
C ASN A 158 -6.45 -12.18 -2.02
N GLY A 159 -7.15 -13.29 -1.75
CA GLY A 159 -6.61 -14.63 -1.95
C GLY A 159 -5.67 -15.07 -0.82
N ARG A 160 -5.88 -14.57 0.39
CA ARG A 160 -5.10 -14.86 1.61
C ARG A 160 -3.63 -14.46 1.53
N LYS A 161 -3.32 -13.47 0.69
CA LYS A 161 -1.95 -12.98 0.52
C LYS A 161 -1.60 -12.01 1.65
N ASN A 162 -0.44 -12.22 2.24
CA ASN A 162 0.21 -11.20 3.05
C ASN A 162 0.86 -10.14 2.13
N LYS A 163 1.48 -9.16 2.72
CA LYS A 163 2.07 -8.01 2.07
C LYS A 163 3.22 -8.37 1.11
N GLU A 164 4.11 -9.23 1.54
CA GLU A 164 5.24 -9.72 0.75
C GLU A 164 4.72 -10.48 -0.47
N GLN A 165 3.75 -11.35 -0.27
CA GLN A 165 3.10 -12.11 -1.33
C GLN A 165 2.32 -11.22 -2.32
N LEU A 166 1.79 -10.08 -1.88
CA LEU A 166 1.18 -9.10 -2.79
C LEU A 166 2.23 -8.41 -3.67
N ILE A 167 3.42 -8.14 -3.14
CA ILE A 167 4.55 -7.59 -3.91
C ILE A 167 5.09 -8.65 -4.88
N GLU A 168 5.22 -9.89 -4.45
CA GLU A 168 5.62 -11.02 -5.30
C GLU A 168 4.61 -11.28 -6.42
N HIS A 169 3.31 -11.16 -6.12
CA HIS A 169 2.25 -11.32 -7.12
C HIS A 169 2.35 -10.31 -8.27
N ALA A 170 2.95 -9.15 -8.05
CA ALA A 170 3.25 -8.22 -9.14
C ALA A 170 4.22 -8.82 -10.18
N ASP A 171 5.03 -9.82 -9.80
CA ASP A 171 5.95 -10.54 -10.69
C ASP A 171 5.34 -11.79 -11.33
N ASP A 172 4.10 -12.13 -11.00
CA ASP A 172 3.36 -13.19 -11.68
C ASP A 172 3.33 -12.95 -13.19
N GLY A 173 3.55 -14.01 -13.97
CA GLY A 173 3.64 -13.92 -15.42
C GLY A 173 2.37 -13.36 -16.08
N LEU A 174 1.20 -13.64 -15.51
CA LEU A 174 -0.06 -13.06 -16.03
C LEU A 174 -0.20 -11.58 -15.69
N VAL A 175 0.26 -11.14 -14.51
CA VAL A 175 0.30 -9.73 -14.13
C VAL A 175 1.28 -8.96 -15.01
N LYS A 176 2.48 -9.50 -15.23
CA LYS A 176 3.49 -8.92 -16.13
C LYS A 176 3.01 -8.77 -17.57
N ALA A 177 2.19 -9.70 -18.05
CA ALA A 177 1.59 -9.64 -19.38
C ALA A 177 0.72 -8.38 -19.61
N GLY A 178 0.29 -7.71 -18.54
CA GLY A 178 -0.34 -6.39 -18.62
C GLY A 178 0.55 -5.31 -19.24
N TRP A 179 1.88 -5.46 -19.19
CA TRP A 179 2.87 -4.57 -19.83
C TRP A 179 3.36 -5.08 -21.18
N ASP A 180 2.87 -6.23 -21.62
CA ASP A 180 3.05 -6.79 -22.98
C ASP A 180 1.68 -7.28 -23.52
N PRO A 181 0.73 -6.36 -23.76
CA PRO A 181 -0.65 -6.74 -24.11
C PRO A 181 -0.84 -7.08 -25.59
N GLY A 182 0.21 -7.12 -26.40
CA GLY A 182 0.14 -7.24 -27.85
C GLY A 182 -0.16 -5.93 -28.57
N GLU A 183 -0.05 -5.94 -29.90
CA GLU A 183 -0.16 -4.74 -30.74
C GLU A 183 -1.54 -4.08 -30.68
N GLY A 184 -1.54 -2.75 -30.74
CA GLY A 184 -2.75 -1.92 -30.78
C GLY A 184 -3.42 -1.68 -29.43
N ARG A 185 -2.73 -1.98 -28.31
CA ARG A 185 -3.28 -1.78 -26.95
C ARG A 185 -2.44 -0.82 -26.14
N THR A 186 -3.11 0.04 -25.36
CA THR A 186 -2.44 0.96 -24.45
C THR A 186 -1.78 0.20 -23.28
N LEU A 187 -0.61 0.67 -22.87
CA LEU A 187 0.09 0.17 -21.68
C LEU A 187 -0.49 0.76 -20.39
N PRO A 188 -0.26 0.14 -19.23
CA PRO A 188 -0.51 0.76 -17.95
C PRO A 188 0.19 2.13 -17.81
N PRO A 189 -0.31 3.06 -16.97
CA PRO A 189 0.16 4.45 -16.92
C PRO A 189 1.54 4.63 -16.27
N MET A 190 2.24 3.55 -15.93
CA MET A 190 3.63 3.55 -15.44
C MET A 190 4.32 2.23 -15.77
N SER A 191 5.66 2.19 -15.66
CA SER A 191 6.41 0.95 -15.83
C SER A 191 6.10 -0.08 -14.75
N HIS A 192 6.32 -1.36 -15.05
CA HIS A 192 6.14 -2.44 -14.09
C HIS A 192 6.99 -2.27 -12.83
N GLU A 193 8.25 -1.82 -12.97
CA GLU A 193 9.15 -1.56 -11.84
C GLU A 193 8.63 -0.42 -10.95
N ALA A 194 8.10 0.65 -11.56
CA ALA A 194 7.53 1.77 -10.82
C ALA A 194 6.26 1.34 -10.06
N TYR A 195 5.43 0.49 -10.67
CA TYR A 195 4.26 -0.10 -10.03
C TYR A 195 4.63 -0.97 -8.82
N LYS A 196 5.59 -1.88 -8.99
CA LYS A 196 6.09 -2.74 -7.91
C LYS A 196 6.70 -1.93 -6.76
N LYS A 197 7.48 -0.88 -7.08
CA LYS A 197 8.03 0.04 -6.09
C LYS A 197 6.93 0.78 -5.32
N ALA A 198 5.87 1.23 -6.00
CA ALA A 198 4.75 1.90 -5.36
C ALA A 198 3.97 0.97 -4.41
N LEU A 199 3.78 -0.31 -4.78
CA LEU A 199 3.26 -1.36 -3.91
C LEU A 199 4.12 -1.54 -2.65
N GLY A 200 5.45 -1.65 -2.82
CA GLY A 200 6.40 -1.84 -1.73
C GLY A 200 6.50 -0.64 -0.77
N ASN A 201 6.35 0.58 -1.25
CA ASN A 201 6.38 1.78 -0.41
C ASN A 201 5.21 1.86 0.57
N ARG A 202 4.03 1.40 0.17
CA ARG A 202 2.91 1.21 1.11
C ARG A 202 3.22 0.13 2.14
N ALA A 203 3.96 -0.88 1.71
CA ALA A 203 4.29 -2.05 2.48
C ALA A 203 5.24 -1.78 3.66
N LYS A 204 6.19 -0.87 3.58
CA LYS A 204 7.20 -0.62 4.63
C LYS A 204 6.64 -0.08 5.95
N LYS A 205 5.41 0.45 5.96
CA LYS A 205 4.90 1.21 7.09
C LYS A 205 4.14 0.40 8.15
N GLU A 206 3.63 -0.78 7.83
CA GLU A 206 2.86 -1.57 8.80
C GLU A 206 3.73 -2.39 9.78
N ASN A 207 5.06 -2.38 9.60
CA ASN A 207 6.02 -3.11 10.47
C ASN A 207 6.60 -2.24 11.61
N ILE A 208 5.99 -1.10 11.95
CA ILE A 208 6.44 -0.22 13.05
C ILE A 208 5.34 -0.16 14.14
N ASN A 209 4.83 -1.32 14.51
CA ASN A 209 4.05 -1.49 15.76
C ASN A 209 4.57 -2.71 16.50
#